data_f492613817d79c583515f674375bd95a
#
_entry.id   f492613817d79c583515f674375bd95a
#
_cell.length_a   1.000
_cell.length_b   1.000
_cell.length_c   1.000
_cell.angle_alpha   90.00
_cell.angle_beta   90.00
_cell.angle_gamma   90.00
#
_symmetry.space_group_name_H-M   'P 1'
#
loop_
_entity.id
_entity.type
_entity.pdbx_description
1 polymer ?
#
loop_
_entity_poly.entity_id
_entity_poly.type
_entity_poly.pdbx_seq_one_letter_code
_entity_poly.pdbx_strand_id
1 'polypeptide(L)'
;MTTRRQNTPNAARRSDASRRAILTAAFELVGEVGYAKLSIEGIAARAGVGKQTIYRWWPSKGAVLFDAFLMLGEGEGGEAALPDTGDLEADLKLVMRATVDELNDPRFDEPMRALSTEISHDPDLAAVYRERLDGPMREIKKRRLEAAQRAGQLAEDLDLDMAVDVLWGPLLNRWLQRTGPLTPEYADKLIETALNGLRHRR
;
A
#
# COMPACT_ATOMS: atom_id res chain seq x y z
N MET A 1 -4.79 -37.16 -28.66
CA MET A 1 -3.75 -37.37 -27.60
C MET A 1 -3.16 -35.99 -27.28
N THR A 2 -3.64 -35.38 -26.21
CA THR A 2 -3.23 -34.02 -25.80
C THR A 2 -2.14 -34.14 -24.77
N THR A 3 -0.92 -33.82 -25.14
CA THR A 3 0.26 -33.91 -24.27
C THR A 3 0.21 -32.77 -23.23
N ARG A 4 -0.18 -33.09 -22.02
CA ARG A 4 -0.13 -32.21 -20.85
C ARG A 4 1.35 -31.88 -20.55
N ARG A 5 1.81 -30.66 -20.86
CA ARG A 5 3.15 -30.19 -20.47
C ARG A 5 3.26 -30.23 -18.95
N GLN A 6 3.99 -31.21 -18.44
CA GLN A 6 4.40 -31.24 -17.04
C GLN A 6 5.35 -30.06 -16.78
N ASN A 7 4.89 -29.11 -15.95
CA ASN A 7 5.69 -27.99 -15.49
C ASN A 7 6.73 -28.57 -14.50
N THR A 8 7.98 -28.77 -14.96
CA THR A 8 9.04 -29.33 -14.13
C THR A 8 9.39 -28.36 -12.99
N PRO A 9 9.71 -28.81 -11.76
CA PRO A 9 10.04 -27.98 -10.60
C PRO A 9 11.12 -26.92 -10.86
N ASN A 10 12.00 -27.15 -11.81
CA ASN A 10 13.07 -26.25 -12.22
C ASN A 10 12.57 -25.07 -13.08
N ALA A 11 11.48 -25.24 -13.86
CA ALA A 11 10.89 -24.17 -14.66
C ALA A 11 10.09 -23.21 -13.77
N ALA A 12 9.38 -23.69 -12.75
CA ALA A 12 8.67 -22.88 -11.78
C ALA A 12 9.65 -22.03 -10.96
N ARG A 13 10.72 -22.61 -10.42
CA ARG A 13 11.76 -21.88 -9.67
C ARG A 13 12.44 -20.80 -10.49
N ARG A 14 12.73 -21.04 -11.78
CA ARG A 14 13.29 -20.01 -12.68
C ARG A 14 12.29 -18.90 -12.95
N SER A 15 11.01 -19.22 -13.08
CA SER A 15 9.92 -18.26 -13.24
C SER A 15 9.82 -17.32 -12.03
N ASP A 16 9.82 -17.87 -10.82
CA ASP A 16 9.74 -17.12 -9.58
C ASP A 16 10.99 -16.26 -9.36
N ALA A 17 12.18 -16.80 -9.64
CA ALA A 17 13.42 -16.03 -9.56
C ALA A 17 13.42 -14.85 -10.55
N SER A 18 12.96 -15.06 -11.80
CA SER A 18 12.85 -14.00 -12.80
C SER A 18 11.81 -12.96 -12.41
N ARG A 19 10.66 -13.39 -11.87
CA ARG A 19 9.62 -12.48 -11.38
C ARG A 19 10.18 -11.58 -10.27
N ARG A 20 10.82 -12.16 -9.26
CA ARG A 20 11.43 -11.43 -8.16
C ARG A 20 12.52 -10.45 -8.64
N ALA A 21 13.39 -10.88 -9.55
CA ALA A 21 14.43 -10.01 -10.13
C ALA A 21 13.84 -8.80 -10.86
N ILE A 22 12.73 -8.98 -11.60
CA ILE A 22 12.02 -7.89 -12.28
C ILE A 22 11.44 -6.90 -11.26
N LEU A 23 10.79 -7.38 -10.22
CA LEU A 23 10.17 -6.54 -9.19
C LEU A 23 11.23 -5.75 -8.40
N THR A 24 12.32 -6.41 -8.00
CA THR A 24 13.45 -5.74 -7.35
C THR A 24 14.07 -4.65 -8.25
N ALA A 25 14.33 -4.98 -9.52
CA ALA A 25 14.87 -4.03 -10.48
C ALA A 25 13.94 -2.82 -10.71
N ALA A 26 12.63 -3.02 -10.76
CA ALA A 26 11.66 -1.94 -10.93
C ALA A 26 11.66 -1.00 -9.73
N PHE A 27 11.68 -1.54 -8.51
CA PHE A 27 11.68 -0.75 -7.29
C PHE A 27 12.98 0.05 -7.11
N GLU A 28 14.14 -0.58 -7.34
CA GLU A 28 15.43 0.11 -7.29
C GLU A 28 15.52 1.25 -8.33
N LEU A 29 15.13 0.96 -9.58
CA LEU A 29 15.19 1.94 -10.66
C LEU A 29 14.26 3.14 -10.43
N VAL A 30 13.06 2.93 -9.90
CA VAL A 30 12.17 4.07 -9.63
C VAL A 30 12.76 4.99 -8.57
N GLY A 31 13.45 4.46 -7.56
CA GLY A 31 14.18 5.25 -6.57
C GLY A 31 15.41 5.98 -7.13
N GLU A 32 16.10 5.38 -8.14
CA GLU A 32 17.30 5.96 -8.73
C GLU A 32 17.01 7.07 -9.77
N VAL A 33 16.03 6.84 -10.66
CA VAL A 33 15.82 7.70 -11.83
C VAL A 33 14.46 8.38 -11.87
N GLY A 34 13.56 8.05 -10.92
CA GLY A 34 12.17 8.49 -10.86
C GLY A 34 11.28 7.78 -11.87
N TYR A 35 9.98 7.79 -11.61
CA TYR A 35 9.00 7.08 -12.43
C TYR A 35 8.94 7.56 -13.88
N ALA A 36 9.12 8.86 -14.12
CA ALA A 36 9.07 9.43 -15.46
C ALA A 36 10.11 8.80 -16.41
N LYS A 37 11.29 8.45 -15.87
CA LYS A 37 12.38 7.82 -16.62
C LYS A 37 12.37 6.29 -16.53
N LEU A 38 11.55 5.72 -15.66
CA LEU A 38 11.37 4.27 -15.55
C LEU A 38 10.81 3.72 -16.87
N SER A 39 11.44 2.68 -17.40
CA SER A 39 11.01 2.03 -18.65
C SER A 39 11.07 0.51 -18.52
N ILE A 40 10.23 -0.19 -19.28
CA ILE A 40 10.28 -1.67 -19.37
C ILE A 40 11.64 -2.15 -19.86
N GLU A 41 12.27 -1.39 -20.77
CA GLU A 41 13.62 -1.65 -21.25
C GLU A 41 14.67 -1.60 -20.13
N GLY A 42 14.60 -0.57 -19.31
CA GLY A 42 15.50 -0.40 -18.15
C GLY A 42 15.32 -1.51 -17.13
N ILE A 43 14.07 -1.85 -16.81
CA ILE A 43 13.73 -2.94 -15.89
C ILE A 43 14.26 -4.27 -16.46
N ALA A 44 14.02 -4.55 -17.74
CA ALA A 44 14.46 -5.78 -18.39
C ALA A 44 15.98 -5.93 -18.38
N ALA A 45 16.69 -4.85 -18.71
CA ALA A 45 18.16 -4.81 -18.70
C ALA A 45 18.73 -5.05 -17.29
N ARG A 46 18.19 -4.37 -16.28
CA ARG A 46 18.61 -4.51 -14.86
C ARG A 46 18.32 -5.92 -14.33
N ALA A 47 17.17 -6.48 -14.66
CA ALA A 47 16.76 -7.82 -14.23
C ALA A 47 17.41 -8.97 -15.03
N GLY A 48 18.13 -8.67 -16.11
CA GLY A 48 18.74 -9.68 -16.99
C GLY A 48 17.73 -10.54 -17.75
N VAL A 49 16.58 -9.96 -18.15
CA VAL A 49 15.49 -10.66 -18.86
C VAL A 49 15.10 -9.94 -20.15
N GLY A 50 14.40 -10.66 -21.04
CA GLY A 50 13.79 -10.03 -22.22
C GLY A 50 12.50 -9.26 -21.88
N LYS A 51 12.19 -8.15 -22.58
CA LYS A 51 10.94 -7.39 -22.41
C LYS A 51 9.67 -8.25 -22.50
N GLN A 52 9.67 -9.24 -23.40
CA GLN A 52 8.54 -10.16 -23.54
C GLN A 52 8.28 -10.98 -22.26
N THR A 53 9.31 -11.23 -21.45
CA THR A 53 9.14 -11.87 -20.14
C THR A 53 8.37 -11.00 -19.18
N ILE A 54 8.60 -9.68 -19.20
CA ILE A 54 7.85 -8.72 -18.38
C ILE A 54 6.40 -8.64 -18.86
N TYR A 55 6.16 -8.37 -20.15
CA TYR A 55 4.82 -8.25 -20.71
C TYR A 55 3.94 -9.51 -20.58
N ARG A 56 4.54 -10.66 -20.37
CA ARG A 56 3.78 -11.90 -20.08
C ARG A 56 3.06 -11.84 -18.72
N TRP A 57 3.57 -11.05 -17.77
CA TRP A 57 3.03 -10.97 -16.41
C TRP A 57 2.36 -9.63 -16.10
N TRP A 58 2.85 -8.54 -16.71
CA TRP A 58 2.39 -7.20 -16.42
C TRP A 58 2.12 -6.42 -17.71
N PRO A 59 0.93 -5.81 -17.83
CA PRO A 59 0.57 -5.04 -19.03
C PRO A 59 1.29 -3.70 -19.12
N SER A 60 1.75 -3.14 -17.99
CA SER A 60 2.35 -1.81 -17.92
C SER A 60 3.46 -1.73 -16.87
N LYS A 61 4.27 -0.67 -16.92
CA LYS A 61 5.28 -0.40 -15.89
C LYS A 61 4.66 -0.07 -14.54
N GLY A 62 3.46 0.52 -14.52
CA GLY A 62 2.69 0.77 -13.31
C GLY A 62 2.28 -0.54 -12.62
N ALA A 63 1.84 -1.54 -13.39
CA ALA A 63 1.52 -2.86 -12.84
C ALA A 63 2.76 -3.59 -12.27
N VAL A 64 3.94 -3.43 -12.91
CA VAL A 64 5.21 -3.95 -12.34
C VAL A 64 5.52 -3.26 -11.02
N LEU A 65 5.42 -1.92 -10.97
CA LEU A 65 5.72 -1.15 -9.77
C LEU A 65 4.76 -1.50 -8.62
N PHE A 66 3.47 -1.69 -8.92
CA PHE A 66 2.49 -2.11 -7.92
C PHE A 66 2.85 -3.49 -7.31
N ASP A 67 3.14 -4.48 -8.14
CA ASP A 67 3.56 -5.80 -7.64
C ASP A 67 4.91 -5.75 -6.90
N ALA A 68 5.82 -4.86 -7.30
CA ALA A 68 7.07 -4.62 -6.59
C ALA A 68 6.82 -4.04 -5.18
N PHE A 69 5.89 -3.11 -5.08
CA PHE A 69 5.46 -2.56 -3.80
C PHE A 69 4.83 -3.62 -2.87
N LEU A 70 3.93 -4.45 -3.39
CA LEU A 70 3.33 -5.55 -2.62
C LEU A 70 4.39 -6.54 -2.11
N MET A 71 5.40 -6.86 -2.94
CA MET A 71 6.47 -7.77 -2.57
C MET A 71 7.28 -7.29 -1.35
N LEU A 72 7.41 -5.97 -1.16
CA LEU A 72 8.10 -5.41 0.01
C LEU A 72 7.30 -5.63 1.30
N GLY A 73 5.99 -5.51 1.24
CA GLY A 73 5.09 -5.76 2.37
C GLY A 73 4.97 -7.25 2.75
N GLU A 74 5.21 -8.18 1.80
CA GLU A 74 5.14 -9.63 2.06
C GLU A 74 6.25 -10.14 3.01
N GLY A 75 7.30 -9.35 3.27
CA GLY A 75 8.42 -9.72 4.16
C GLY A 75 8.12 -9.58 5.66
N GLU A 76 7.08 -8.88 6.03
CA GLU A 76 6.66 -8.66 7.42
C GLU A 76 5.60 -9.69 7.85
N GLY A 77 5.99 -10.96 7.85
CA GLY A 77 5.12 -12.11 8.11
C GLY A 77 4.45 -12.08 9.48
N GLY A 78 3.23 -11.56 9.53
CA GLY A 78 2.28 -11.63 10.62
C GLY A 78 0.86 -11.44 10.07
N GLU A 79 -0.16 -11.90 10.80
CA GLU A 79 -1.53 -11.52 10.47
C GLU A 79 -1.64 -10.00 10.61
N ALA A 80 -1.80 -9.29 9.49
CA ALA A 80 -1.83 -7.83 9.49
C ALA A 80 -3.02 -7.36 10.34
N ALA A 81 -2.73 -6.79 11.51
CA ALA A 81 -3.71 -6.24 12.43
C ALA A 81 -3.18 -4.93 13.01
N LEU A 82 -4.09 -3.99 13.26
CA LEU A 82 -3.74 -2.80 14.02
C LEU A 82 -3.66 -3.16 15.51
N PRO A 83 -2.82 -2.44 16.31
CA PRO A 83 -2.73 -2.66 17.74
C PRO A 83 -4.09 -2.46 18.42
N ASP A 84 -4.38 -3.28 19.42
CA ASP A 84 -5.58 -3.19 20.27
C ASP A 84 -5.16 -3.34 21.74
N THR A 85 -4.70 -2.26 22.32
CA THR A 85 -4.26 -2.18 23.72
C THR A 85 -5.42 -1.84 24.68
N GLY A 86 -6.60 -1.55 24.13
CA GLY A 86 -7.74 -1.02 24.87
C GLY A 86 -7.79 0.51 24.90
N ASP A 87 -6.81 1.21 24.34
CA ASP A 87 -6.79 2.66 24.14
C ASP A 87 -6.74 2.97 22.65
N LEU A 88 -7.90 3.22 22.05
CA LEU A 88 -8.01 3.49 20.62
C LEU A 88 -7.18 4.69 20.19
N GLU A 89 -7.16 5.75 20.99
CA GLU A 89 -6.45 6.98 20.64
C GLU A 89 -4.94 6.75 20.60
N ALA A 90 -4.40 6.08 21.61
CA ALA A 90 -2.97 5.73 21.66
C ALA A 90 -2.57 4.79 20.51
N ASP A 91 -3.39 3.77 20.23
CA ASP A 91 -3.15 2.82 19.14
C ASP A 91 -3.16 3.49 17.76
N LEU A 92 -4.15 4.35 17.49
CA LEU A 92 -4.23 5.08 16.23
C LEU A 92 -3.07 6.09 16.08
N LYS A 93 -2.69 6.80 17.14
CA LYS A 93 -1.52 7.70 17.10
C LYS A 93 -0.24 6.94 16.77
N LEU A 94 -0.04 5.76 17.37
CA LEU A 94 1.11 4.90 17.06
C LEU A 94 1.15 4.53 15.57
N VAL A 95 0.04 4.04 15.02
CA VAL A 95 -0.07 3.65 13.62
C VAL A 95 0.16 4.85 12.69
N MET A 96 -0.45 6.00 12.99
CA MET A 96 -0.32 7.19 12.15
C MET A 96 1.08 7.78 12.16
N ARG A 97 1.80 7.75 13.30
CA ARG A 97 3.20 8.16 13.36
C ARG A 97 4.09 7.25 12.52
N ALA A 98 3.89 5.92 12.61
CA ALA A 98 4.61 4.97 11.76
C ALA A 98 4.32 5.21 10.27
N THR A 99 3.06 5.50 9.91
CA THR A 99 2.69 5.88 8.52
C THR A 99 3.38 7.19 8.10
N VAL A 100 3.49 8.18 8.99
CA VAL A 100 4.23 9.43 8.70
C VAL A 100 5.71 9.14 8.43
N ASP A 101 6.35 8.31 9.25
CA ASP A 101 7.75 7.94 9.09
C ASP A 101 7.97 7.20 7.76
N GLU A 102 7.09 6.27 7.41
CA GLU A 102 7.13 5.54 6.15
C GLU A 102 6.96 6.48 4.93
N LEU A 103 5.95 7.35 4.95
CA LEU A 103 5.68 8.29 3.85
C LEU A 103 6.75 9.38 3.72
N ASN A 104 7.54 9.66 4.76
CA ASN A 104 8.68 10.56 4.71
C ASN A 104 10.00 9.86 4.31
N ASP A 105 10.04 8.52 4.28
CA ASP A 105 11.21 7.80 3.78
C ASP A 105 11.32 7.97 2.25
N PRO A 106 12.42 8.55 1.74
CA PRO A 106 12.60 8.75 0.29
C PRO A 106 12.47 7.45 -0.52
N ARG A 107 12.73 6.30 0.08
CA ARG A 107 12.58 4.99 -0.58
C ARG A 107 11.12 4.63 -0.86
N PHE A 108 10.18 5.19 -0.09
CA PHE A 108 8.74 5.01 -0.25
C PHE A 108 8.06 6.21 -0.91
N ASP A 109 8.47 7.45 -0.59
CA ASP A 109 7.79 8.67 -1.04
C ASP A 109 7.66 8.71 -2.56
N GLU A 110 8.75 8.59 -3.30
CA GLU A 110 8.73 8.72 -4.75
C GLU A 110 8.04 7.55 -5.47
N PRO A 111 8.32 6.26 -5.16
CA PRO A 111 7.60 5.14 -5.74
C PRO A 111 6.09 5.17 -5.46
N MET A 112 5.69 5.55 -4.24
CA MET A 112 4.29 5.57 -3.85
C MET A 112 3.52 6.71 -4.51
N ARG A 113 4.13 7.89 -4.69
CA ARG A 113 3.53 9.00 -5.46
C ARG A 113 3.36 8.64 -6.93
N ALA A 114 4.36 7.99 -7.49
CA ALA A 114 4.31 7.51 -8.86
C ALA A 114 3.17 6.50 -9.05
N LEU A 115 3.05 5.54 -8.14
CA LEU A 115 1.97 4.56 -8.14
C LEU A 115 0.60 5.23 -8.00
N SER A 116 0.44 6.18 -7.08
CA SER A 116 -0.81 6.94 -6.89
C SER A 116 -1.22 7.70 -8.16
N THR A 117 -0.25 8.25 -8.89
CA THR A 117 -0.48 8.92 -10.16
C THR A 117 -0.96 7.94 -11.22
N GLU A 118 -0.33 6.79 -11.36
CA GLU A 118 -0.74 5.76 -12.32
C GLU A 118 -2.12 5.19 -12.00
N ILE A 119 -2.41 4.91 -10.74
CA ILE A 119 -3.74 4.45 -10.29
C ILE A 119 -4.83 5.45 -10.70
N SER A 120 -4.56 6.76 -10.63
CA SER A 120 -5.53 7.79 -11.01
C SER A 120 -5.78 7.87 -12.52
N HIS A 121 -4.87 7.35 -13.36
CA HIS A 121 -4.96 7.39 -14.82
C HIS A 121 -5.32 6.04 -15.46
N ASP A 122 -5.15 4.93 -14.74
CA ASP A 122 -5.37 3.56 -15.23
C ASP A 122 -6.48 2.87 -14.41
N PRO A 123 -7.72 2.79 -14.94
CA PRO A 123 -8.85 2.15 -14.23
C PRO A 123 -8.64 0.67 -13.92
N ASP A 124 -7.89 -0.06 -14.77
CA ASP A 124 -7.61 -1.48 -14.55
C ASP A 124 -6.61 -1.64 -13.39
N LEU A 125 -5.57 -0.81 -13.36
CA LEU A 125 -4.64 -0.76 -12.23
C LEU A 125 -5.34 -0.34 -10.94
N ALA A 126 -6.27 0.62 -11.01
CA ALA A 126 -7.08 1.04 -9.87
C ALA A 126 -7.95 -0.10 -9.32
N ALA A 127 -8.52 -0.94 -10.20
CA ALA A 127 -9.29 -2.11 -9.78
C ALA A 127 -8.40 -3.13 -9.04
N VAL A 128 -7.23 -3.43 -9.60
CA VAL A 128 -6.25 -4.35 -8.99
C VAL A 128 -5.75 -3.80 -7.65
N TYR A 129 -5.48 -2.49 -7.55
CA TYR A 129 -5.08 -1.84 -6.31
C TYR A 129 -6.15 -1.97 -5.22
N ARG A 130 -7.42 -1.70 -5.56
CA ARG A 130 -8.54 -1.86 -4.61
C ARG A 130 -8.69 -3.29 -4.12
N GLU A 131 -8.57 -4.26 -5.02
CA GLU A 131 -8.73 -5.68 -4.66
C GLU A 131 -7.59 -6.19 -3.80
N ARG A 132 -6.35 -5.86 -4.15
CA ARG A 132 -5.16 -6.51 -3.57
C ARG A 132 -4.51 -5.74 -2.42
N LEU A 133 -4.80 -4.44 -2.26
CA LEU A 133 -4.19 -3.62 -1.21
C LEU A 133 -5.21 -2.80 -0.42
N ASP A 134 -5.94 -1.89 -1.06
CA ASP A 134 -6.83 -0.95 -0.35
C ASP A 134 -7.95 -1.68 0.41
N GLY A 135 -8.64 -2.61 -0.24
CA GLY A 135 -9.72 -3.39 0.38
C GLY A 135 -9.27 -4.20 1.60
N PRO A 136 -8.24 -5.06 1.49
CA PRO A 136 -7.68 -5.77 2.63
C PRO A 136 -7.23 -4.84 3.78
N MET A 137 -6.57 -3.73 3.47
CA MET A 137 -6.14 -2.75 4.48
C MET A 137 -7.33 -2.03 5.12
N ARG A 138 -8.38 -1.72 4.34
CA ARG A 138 -9.63 -1.15 4.85
C ARG A 138 -10.30 -2.09 5.85
N GLU A 139 -10.40 -3.38 5.55
CA GLU A 139 -10.97 -4.38 6.44
C GLU A 139 -10.18 -4.54 7.75
N ILE A 140 -8.85 -4.44 7.70
CA ILE A 140 -8.00 -4.42 8.91
C ILE A 140 -8.34 -3.21 9.79
N LYS A 141 -8.44 -2.02 9.19
CA LYS A 141 -8.82 -0.78 9.88
C LYS A 141 -10.22 -0.88 10.50
N LYS A 142 -11.19 -1.38 9.73
CA LYS A 142 -12.58 -1.56 10.19
C LYS A 142 -12.65 -2.49 11.38
N ARG A 143 -11.98 -3.65 11.35
CA ARG A 143 -11.96 -4.59 12.49
C ARG A 143 -11.47 -3.93 13.79
N ARG A 144 -10.46 -3.06 13.72
CA ARG A 144 -9.99 -2.31 14.90
C ARG A 144 -11.05 -1.32 15.40
N LEU A 145 -11.73 -0.61 14.48
CA LEU A 145 -12.79 0.34 14.83
C LEU A 145 -14.05 -0.39 15.37
N GLU A 146 -14.40 -1.55 14.83
CA GLU A 146 -15.46 -2.41 15.38
C GLU A 146 -15.18 -2.85 16.83
N ALA A 147 -13.93 -3.21 17.11
CA ALA A 147 -13.51 -3.52 18.48
C ALA A 147 -13.70 -2.31 19.41
N ALA A 148 -13.36 -1.12 18.93
CA ALA A 148 -13.56 0.12 19.68
C ALA A 148 -15.05 0.48 19.88
N GLN A 149 -15.93 0.23 18.90
CA GLN A 149 -17.37 0.38 19.07
C GLN A 149 -17.89 -0.57 20.15
N ARG A 150 -17.53 -1.85 20.09
CA ARG A 150 -17.93 -2.84 21.12
C ARG A 150 -17.43 -2.47 22.51
N ALA A 151 -16.30 -1.80 22.61
CA ALA A 151 -15.74 -1.30 23.87
C ALA A 151 -16.33 0.06 24.33
N GLY A 152 -17.28 0.65 23.57
CA GLY A 152 -17.90 1.94 23.88
C GLY A 152 -17.00 3.15 23.67
N GLN A 153 -15.88 3.00 22.94
CA GLN A 153 -14.96 4.10 22.64
C GLN A 153 -15.40 4.92 21.42
N LEU A 154 -16.24 4.34 20.55
CA LEU A 154 -16.87 4.98 19.40
C LEU A 154 -18.40 4.82 19.48
N ALA A 155 -19.13 5.68 18.76
CA ALA A 155 -20.59 5.58 18.66
C ALA A 155 -20.99 4.25 17.98
N GLU A 156 -22.04 3.61 18.48
CA GLU A 156 -22.52 2.30 17.99
C GLU A 156 -23.06 2.37 16.56
N ASP A 157 -23.62 3.50 16.18
CA ASP A 157 -24.21 3.79 14.86
C ASP A 157 -23.22 4.41 13.86
N LEU A 158 -21.93 4.52 14.22
CA LEU A 158 -20.92 5.09 13.36
C LEU A 158 -20.70 4.21 12.10
N ASP A 159 -20.80 4.83 10.93
CA ASP A 159 -20.38 4.22 9.68
C ASP A 159 -18.85 4.05 9.67
N LEU A 160 -18.40 2.80 9.69
CA LEU A 160 -16.96 2.49 9.79
C LEU A 160 -16.19 2.75 8.50
N ASP A 161 -16.83 2.68 7.34
CA ASP A 161 -16.19 3.06 6.08
C ASP A 161 -15.91 4.56 6.06
N MET A 162 -16.89 5.36 6.49
CA MET A 162 -16.71 6.81 6.63
C MET A 162 -15.67 7.14 7.71
N ALA A 163 -15.64 6.41 8.82
CA ALA A 163 -14.66 6.60 9.88
C ALA A 163 -13.22 6.34 9.38
N VAL A 164 -13.02 5.28 8.57
CA VAL A 164 -11.72 5.02 7.93
C VAL A 164 -11.31 6.21 7.04
N ASP A 165 -12.23 6.72 6.23
CA ASP A 165 -11.93 7.84 5.32
C ASP A 165 -11.58 9.12 6.11
N VAL A 166 -12.29 9.42 7.20
CA VAL A 166 -12.00 10.59 8.05
C VAL A 166 -10.66 10.46 8.78
N LEU A 167 -10.31 9.28 9.26
CA LEU A 167 -9.07 9.06 10.01
C LEU A 167 -7.83 9.05 9.12
N TRP A 168 -7.85 8.37 7.98
CA TRP A 168 -6.66 8.20 7.12
C TRP A 168 -6.60 9.18 5.95
N GLY A 169 -7.75 9.59 5.40
CA GLY A 169 -7.82 10.43 4.22
C GLY A 169 -7.06 11.75 4.32
N PRO A 170 -7.21 12.55 5.39
CA PRO A 170 -6.52 13.83 5.53
C PRO A 170 -4.99 13.73 5.54
N LEU A 171 -4.44 12.67 6.17
CA LEU A 171 -3.00 12.43 6.21
C LEU A 171 -2.47 12.08 4.81
N LEU A 172 -3.13 11.15 4.12
CA LEU A 172 -2.76 10.75 2.76
C LEU A 172 -2.92 11.91 1.77
N ASN A 173 -3.99 12.69 1.88
CA ASN A 173 -4.19 13.88 1.04
C ASN A 173 -3.10 14.93 1.27
N ARG A 174 -2.75 15.21 2.54
CA ARG A 174 -1.69 16.15 2.88
C ARG A 174 -0.34 15.72 2.28
N TRP A 175 -0.03 14.43 2.38
CA TRP A 175 1.16 13.85 1.77
C TRP A 175 1.10 13.98 0.25
N LEU A 176 0.03 13.49 -0.40
CA LEU A 176 -0.08 13.42 -1.85
C LEU A 176 -0.04 14.81 -2.50
N GLN A 177 -0.78 15.78 -1.93
CA GLN A 177 -0.90 17.14 -2.45
C GLN A 177 0.21 18.09 -1.96
N ARG A 178 1.12 17.64 -1.08
CA ARG A 178 2.19 18.47 -0.50
C ARG A 178 1.68 19.78 0.14
N THR A 179 0.50 19.75 0.78
CA THR A 179 -0.14 20.94 1.36
C THR A 179 0.50 21.44 2.66
N GLY A 180 1.51 20.73 3.16
CA GLY A 180 2.30 21.11 4.32
C GLY A 180 3.17 19.97 4.83
N PRO A 181 4.02 20.19 5.84
CA PRO A 181 4.87 19.16 6.39
C PRO A 181 4.04 18.02 6.99
N LEU A 182 4.47 16.79 6.75
CA LEU A 182 3.89 15.59 7.35
C LEU A 182 4.72 15.24 8.58
N THR A 183 4.17 15.49 9.78
CA THR A 183 4.87 15.30 11.05
C THR A 183 4.08 14.44 12.02
N PRO A 184 4.74 13.78 12.99
CA PRO A 184 4.06 13.05 14.06
C PRO A 184 3.04 13.92 14.83
N GLU A 185 3.33 15.20 15.07
CA GLU A 185 2.43 16.12 15.75
C GLU A 185 1.18 16.40 14.93
N TYR A 186 1.32 16.48 13.60
CA TYR A 186 0.16 16.59 12.72
C TYR A 186 -0.71 15.33 12.79
N ALA A 187 -0.11 14.15 12.77
CA ALA A 187 -0.83 12.88 12.90
C ALA A 187 -1.58 12.79 14.23
N ASP A 188 -0.93 13.15 15.34
CA ASP A 188 -1.56 13.18 16.66
C ASP A 188 -2.78 14.11 16.69
N LYS A 189 -2.60 15.34 16.18
CA LYS A 189 -3.66 16.34 16.15
C LYS A 189 -4.83 15.94 15.26
N LEU A 190 -4.54 15.24 14.14
CA LEU A 190 -5.56 14.68 13.26
C LEU A 190 -6.41 13.66 14.03
N ILE A 191 -5.77 12.68 14.71
CA ILE A 191 -6.46 11.65 15.48
C ILE A 191 -7.30 12.26 16.61
N GLU A 192 -6.74 13.17 17.40
CA GLU A 192 -7.50 13.89 18.45
C GLU A 192 -8.73 14.58 17.88
N THR A 193 -8.58 15.31 16.77
CA THR A 193 -9.66 16.07 16.17
C THR A 193 -10.74 15.15 15.60
N ALA A 194 -10.35 14.09 14.88
CA ALA A 194 -11.27 13.12 14.31
C ALA A 194 -12.04 12.37 15.39
N LEU A 195 -11.36 11.82 16.41
CA LEU A 195 -12.02 11.09 17.48
C LEU A 195 -12.99 11.93 18.28
N ASN A 196 -12.73 13.23 18.50
CA ASN A 196 -13.66 14.13 19.14
C ASN A 196 -14.97 14.30 18.35
N GLY A 197 -14.94 14.14 17.03
CA GLY A 197 -16.12 14.15 16.17
C GLY A 197 -16.82 12.79 16.04
N LEU A 198 -16.10 11.69 16.27
CA LEU A 198 -16.57 10.32 16.09
C LEU A 198 -17.03 9.63 17.40
N ARG A 199 -16.70 10.22 18.55
CA ARG A 199 -17.15 9.73 19.85
C ARG A 199 -18.63 10.05 20.06
N HIS A 200 -19.30 9.18 20.82
CA HIS A 200 -20.69 9.42 21.20
C HIS A 200 -20.83 10.78 21.92
N ARG A 201 -21.70 11.66 21.41
CA ARG A 201 -22.09 12.89 22.12
C ARG A 201 -23.05 12.48 23.23
N ARG A 202 -22.63 12.67 24.48
CA ARG A 202 -23.50 12.53 25.67
C ARG A 202 -24.59 13.56 25.67
#